data_a051f93e82e2f1c91cc481beb2a1d4f5
#
_entry.id   a051f93e82e2f1c91cc481beb2a1d4f5
#
_cell.length_a   1.000
_cell.length_b   1.000
_cell.length_c   1.000
_cell.angle_alpha   90.00
_cell.angle_beta   90.00
_cell.angle_gamma   90.00
#
_symmetry.space_group_name_H-M   'P 1'
#
loop_
_entity.id
_entity.type
_entity.pdbx_description
1 polymer ?
#
loop_
_entity_poly.entity_id
_entity_poly.type
_entity_poly.pdbx_seq_one_letter_code
_entity_poly.pdbx_strand_id
1 'polypeptide(L)'
;MELTDEQKKALKGKGYIANKDGVHFSCRVLIQAGKMNAQESRKIADVCEKYGRGYFTLTQRLNVEIPWIKYQDLETVTRELKEAGLSIGSTGMRVRPALTCKGDVCQVGFFDTAEVAKQVNDRFYKGKYDVALPNKFRVTISGCRNGCSKPQLSCIGLQGRKPGQVAITIGGMFAHEHYMGRELPELYSISEALDIVEKAMAYYRENGLKGERFAKTVERVGFETVASFLTI
;
A
#
# COMPACT_ATOMS: atom_id res chain seq x y z
N MET A 1 1.39 -17.61 26.98
CA MET A 1 0.31 -18.29 26.20
C MET A 1 0.76 -18.29 24.75
N GLU A 2 0.96 -19.45 24.16
CA GLU A 2 1.28 -19.55 22.74
C GLU A 2 0.01 -19.37 21.91
N LEU A 3 0.05 -18.43 20.97
CA LEU A 3 -1.06 -18.21 20.05
C LEU A 3 -1.03 -19.24 18.93
N THR A 4 -2.21 -19.68 18.51
CA THR A 4 -2.35 -20.55 17.33
C THR A 4 -2.01 -19.79 16.04
N ASP A 5 -1.70 -20.51 14.97
CA ASP A 5 -1.43 -19.90 13.66
C ASP A 5 -2.63 -19.13 13.11
N GLU A 6 -3.85 -19.56 13.41
CA GLU A 6 -5.09 -18.85 13.05
C GLU A 6 -5.19 -17.50 13.77
N GLN A 7 -4.89 -17.47 15.07
CA GLN A 7 -4.86 -16.23 15.86
C GLN A 7 -3.79 -15.27 15.34
N LYS A 8 -2.57 -15.76 15.05
CA LYS A 8 -1.50 -14.96 14.43
C LYS A 8 -1.89 -14.43 13.06
N LYS A 9 -2.63 -15.23 12.25
CA LYS A 9 -3.14 -14.81 10.94
C LYS A 9 -4.23 -13.73 11.07
N ALA A 10 -5.12 -13.85 12.05
CA ALA A 10 -6.13 -12.83 12.34
C ALA A 10 -5.49 -11.49 12.78
N LEU A 11 -4.50 -11.54 13.66
CA LEU A 11 -3.71 -10.37 14.08
C LEU A 11 -2.99 -9.71 12.89
N LYS A 12 -2.44 -10.50 11.98
CA LYS A 12 -1.81 -10.01 10.75
C LYS A 12 -2.81 -9.24 9.88
N GLY A 13 -4.06 -9.66 9.83
CA GLY A 13 -5.16 -8.93 9.18
C GLY A 13 -5.44 -7.57 9.82
N LYS A 14 -5.19 -7.44 11.11
CA LYS A 14 -5.34 -6.20 11.90
C LYS A 14 -4.06 -5.33 11.93
N GLY A 15 -2.98 -5.72 11.24
CA GLY A 15 -1.73 -4.95 11.18
C GLY A 15 -0.68 -5.33 12.22
N TYR A 16 -0.88 -6.40 12.97
CA TYR A 16 0.09 -6.96 13.90
C TYR A 16 0.77 -8.18 13.29
N ILE A 17 2.08 -8.14 13.19
CA ILE A 17 2.89 -9.20 12.59
C ILE A 17 3.71 -9.86 13.70
N ALA A 18 3.57 -11.17 13.89
CA ALA A 18 4.39 -11.91 14.84
C ALA A 18 5.88 -11.75 14.50
N ASN A 19 6.68 -11.43 15.50
CA ASN A 19 8.12 -11.35 15.37
C ASN A 19 8.74 -12.76 15.27
N LYS A 20 10.04 -12.83 14.94
CA LYS A 20 10.77 -14.10 14.78
C LYS A 20 10.78 -14.95 16.05
N ASP A 21 10.69 -14.33 17.22
CA ASP A 21 10.66 -15.02 18.53
C ASP A 21 9.30 -15.70 18.81
N GLY A 22 8.29 -15.46 18.00
CA GLY A 22 6.95 -16.03 18.16
C GLY A 22 6.12 -15.48 19.32
N VAL A 23 6.69 -14.60 20.15
CA VAL A 23 6.08 -14.05 21.40
C VAL A 23 5.66 -12.60 21.24
N HIS A 24 6.48 -11.77 20.59
CA HIS A 24 6.23 -10.37 20.38
C HIS A 24 5.63 -10.10 19.01
N PHE A 25 5.08 -8.90 18.84
CA PHE A 25 4.46 -8.45 17.62
C PHE A 25 5.03 -7.13 17.15
N SER A 26 5.05 -6.93 15.84
CA SER A 26 5.30 -5.64 15.21
C SER A 26 3.97 -5.01 14.80
N CYS A 27 3.71 -3.79 15.27
CA CYS A 27 2.57 -2.98 14.87
C CYS A 27 2.91 -2.15 13.64
N ARG A 28 2.15 -2.30 12.57
CA ARG A 28 2.32 -1.50 11.35
C ARG A 28 1.41 -0.29 11.35
N VAL A 29 1.97 0.88 11.62
CA VAL A 29 1.26 2.16 11.59
C VAL A 29 1.24 2.70 10.16
N LEU A 30 0.04 3.02 9.67
CA LEU A 30 -0.15 3.62 8.35
C LEU A 30 0.26 5.10 8.40
N ILE A 31 1.30 5.45 7.65
CA ILE A 31 1.70 6.84 7.44
C ILE A 31 1.23 7.26 6.05
N GLN A 32 0.35 8.24 6.00
CA GLN A 32 -0.28 8.68 4.76
C GLN A 32 0.76 9.29 3.81
N ALA A 33 1.05 8.60 2.71
CA ALA A 33 2.05 9.02 1.71
C ALA A 33 3.46 9.27 2.29
N GLY A 34 3.79 8.70 3.45
CA GLY A 34 5.04 8.98 4.14
C GLY A 34 5.11 10.35 4.82
N LYS A 35 4.02 11.11 4.79
CA LYS A 35 3.92 12.40 5.51
C LYS A 35 3.38 12.16 6.92
N MET A 36 4.08 12.66 7.89
CA MET A 36 3.74 12.55 9.30
C MET A 36 4.02 13.89 9.96
N ASN A 37 3.07 14.40 10.72
CA ASN A 37 3.27 15.62 11.48
C ASN A 37 4.06 15.36 12.77
N ALA A 38 4.53 16.44 13.41
CA ALA A 38 5.36 16.33 14.60
C ALA A 38 4.62 15.70 15.80
N GLN A 39 3.32 15.87 15.90
CA GLN A 39 2.50 15.29 16.97
C GLN A 39 2.35 13.78 16.78
N GLU A 40 2.05 13.32 15.57
CA GLU A 40 2.00 11.90 15.21
C GLU A 40 3.34 11.21 15.48
N SER A 41 4.48 11.87 15.11
CA SER A 41 5.79 11.29 15.33
C SER A 41 6.16 11.17 16.80
N ARG A 42 5.80 12.15 17.65
CA ARG A 42 5.97 12.06 19.09
C ARG A 42 5.15 10.91 19.69
N LYS A 43 3.87 10.77 19.27
CA LYS A 43 3.02 9.66 19.76
C LYS A 43 3.58 8.29 19.37
N ILE A 44 4.13 8.16 18.16
CA ILE A 44 4.79 6.91 17.76
C ILE A 44 6.02 6.64 18.66
N ALA A 45 6.83 7.67 18.94
CA ALA A 45 7.98 7.54 19.83
C ALA A 45 7.53 7.10 21.24
N ASP A 46 6.52 7.76 21.82
CA ASP A 46 5.98 7.41 23.14
C ASP A 46 5.51 5.94 23.21
N VAL A 47 4.80 5.49 22.17
CA VAL A 47 4.36 4.08 22.07
C VAL A 47 5.55 3.12 21.95
N CYS A 48 6.59 3.49 21.20
CA CYS A 48 7.81 2.69 21.08
C CYS A 48 8.55 2.56 22.42
N GLU A 49 8.65 3.63 23.19
CA GLU A 49 9.30 3.65 24.49
C GLU A 49 8.51 2.83 25.52
N LYS A 50 7.18 3.00 25.52
CA LYS A 50 6.30 2.39 26.54
C LYS A 50 6.05 0.91 26.31
N TYR A 51 5.85 0.48 25.06
CA TYR A 51 5.41 -0.88 24.72
C TYR A 51 6.39 -1.69 23.88
N GLY A 52 7.36 -1.04 23.26
CA GLY A 52 8.39 -1.64 22.41
C GLY A 52 9.75 -1.68 23.10
N ARG A 53 10.79 -1.35 22.35
CA ARG A 53 12.18 -1.23 22.82
C ARG A 53 12.81 0.13 22.49
N GLY A 54 12.00 1.20 22.44
CA GLY A 54 12.46 2.57 22.21
C GLY A 54 12.86 2.87 20.76
N TYR A 55 12.49 2.03 19.80
CA TYR A 55 12.72 2.29 18.36
C TYR A 55 11.58 1.80 17.48
N PHE A 56 11.47 2.40 16.30
CA PHE A 56 10.62 1.94 15.21
C PHE A 56 11.43 1.84 13.91
N THR A 57 10.89 1.16 12.93
CA THR A 57 11.50 1.02 11.60
C THR A 57 10.62 1.65 10.54
N LEU A 58 11.25 2.21 9.50
CA LEU A 58 10.57 2.68 8.31
C LEU A 58 10.47 1.54 7.30
N THR A 59 9.26 1.29 6.79
CA THR A 59 9.06 0.27 5.76
C THR A 59 9.29 0.85 4.37
N GLN A 60 9.56 0.02 3.38
CA GLN A 60 9.68 0.44 1.99
C GLN A 60 8.37 1.03 1.40
N ARG A 61 7.25 0.96 2.12
CA ARG A 61 5.97 1.57 1.77
C ARG A 61 5.66 2.82 2.56
N LEU A 62 6.71 3.47 3.06
CA LEU A 62 6.62 4.73 3.80
C LEU A 62 5.76 4.65 5.07
N ASN A 63 5.59 3.46 5.63
CA ASN A 63 4.89 3.25 6.89
C ASN A 63 5.89 3.05 8.03
N VAL A 64 5.44 3.23 9.26
CA VAL A 64 6.20 2.88 10.46
C VAL A 64 5.85 1.48 10.91
N GLU A 65 6.82 0.76 11.45
CA GLU A 65 6.62 -0.52 12.11
C GLU A 65 7.26 -0.46 13.51
N ILE A 66 6.44 -0.66 14.56
CA ILE A 66 6.86 -0.67 15.96
C ILE A 66 7.00 -2.12 16.39
N PRO A 67 8.22 -2.65 16.56
CA PRO A 67 8.45 -4.03 16.97
C PRO A 67 8.40 -4.22 18.49
N TRP A 68 8.40 -5.49 18.93
CA TRP A 68 8.55 -5.93 20.32
C TRP A 68 7.36 -5.67 21.23
N ILE A 69 6.17 -5.43 20.70
CA ILE A 69 4.96 -5.24 21.48
C ILE A 69 4.48 -6.60 21.99
N LYS A 70 4.17 -6.71 23.29
CA LYS A 70 3.60 -7.91 23.88
C LYS A 70 2.15 -8.09 23.46
N TYR A 71 1.69 -9.34 23.38
CA TYR A 71 0.30 -9.65 23.00
C TYR A 71 -0.74 -8.92 23.85
N GLN A 72 -0.55 -8.87 25.16
CA GLN A 72 -1.45 -8.22 26.12
C GLN A 72 -1.59 -6.71 25.90
N ASP A 73 -0.63 -6.06 25.26
CA ASP A 73 -0.58 -4.61 25.06
C ASP A 73 -1.18 -4.19 23.71
N LEU A 74 -1.51 -5.13 22.79
CA LEU A 74 -1.95 -4.85 21.41
C LEU A 74 -3.21 -3.98 21.37
N GLU A 75 -4.20 -4.23 22.23
CA GLU A 75 -5.44 -3.45 22.26
C GLU A 75 -5.18 -2.03 22.77
N THR A 76 -4.36 -1.89 23.80
CA THR A 76 -3.99 -0.58 24.37
C THR A 76 -3.21 0.25 23.35
N VAL A 77 -2.24 -0.37 22.65
CA VAL A 77 -1.49 0.27 21.57
C VAL A 77 -2.42 0.71 20.43
N THR A 78 -3.37 -0.15 20.04
CA THR A 78 -4.38 0.20 19.03
C THR A 78 -5.18 1.43 19.42
N ARG A 79 -5.66 1.48 20.66
CA ARG A 79 -6.44 2.60 21.19
C ARG A 79 -5.61 3.88 21.22
N GLU A 80 -4.42 3.85 21.82
CA GLU A 80 -3.55 5.02 21.94
C GLU A 80 -3.16 5.62 20.58
N LEU A 81 -2.87 4.78 19.57
CA LEU A 81 -2.58 5.24 18.23
C LEU A 81 -3.82 5.86 17.56
N LYS A 82 -4.98 5.23 17.73
CA LYS A 82 -6.25 5.71 17.17
C LYS A 82 -6.67 7.05 17.76
N GLU A 83 -6.52 7.24 19.06
CA GLU A 83 -6.80 8.52 19.77
C GLU A 83 -5.90 9.66 19.25
N ALA A 84 -4.70 9.36 18.78
CA ALA A 84 -3.80 10.30 18.11
C ALA A 84 -4.06 10.47 16.59
N GLY A 85 -5.16 9.91 16.06
CA GLY A 85 -5.51 9.98 14.64
C GLY A 85 -4.74 9.02 13.74
N LEU A 86 -3.89 8.15 14.31
CA LEU A 86 -3.11 7.17 13.57
C LEU A 86 -3.91 5.89 13.33
N SER A 87 -3.71 5.27 12.17
CA SER A 87 -4.36 4.03 11.79
C SER A 87 -3.35 2.89 11.73
N ILE A 88 -3.77 1.70 12.15
CA ILE A 88 -2.97 0.48 11.97
C ILE A 88 -3.31 -0.14 10.62
N GLY A 89 -2.28 -0.47 9.85
CA GLY A 89 -2.40 -0.94 8.49
C GLY A 89 -2.51 -2.46 8.37
N SER A 90 -3.52 -2.91 7.66
CA SER A 90 -3.71 -4.32 7.34
C SER A 90 -2.67 -4.86 6.35
N THR A 91 -2.38 -6.16 6.43
CA THR A 91 -1.48 -6.89 5.52
C THR A 91 -2.17 -8.14 4.96
N GLY A 92 -1.55 -8.86 4.03
CA GLY A 92 -2.10 -10.08 3.46
C GLY A 92 -2.47 -9.97 1.97
N MET A 93 -3.41 -10.79 1.51
CA MET A 93 -3.89 -10.85 0.13
C MET A 93 -4.99 -9.81 -0.10
N ARG A 94 -4.58 -8.55 -0.21
CA ARG A 94 -5.46 -7.38 -0.36
C ARG A 94 -4.69 -6.17 -0.86
N VAL A 95 -5.37 -5.07 -1.07
CA VAL A 95 -4.72 -3.79 -1.41
C VAL A 95 -3.69 -3.41 -0.35
N ARG A 96 -2.63 -2.78 -0.78
CA ARG A 96 -1.59 -2.23 0.09
C ARG A 96 -1.65 -0.71 0.09
N PRO A 97 -1.19 -0.05 1.15
CA PRO A 97 -1.04 1.40 1.14
C PRO A 97 -0.32 1.86 -0.12
N ALA A 98 -0.83 2.92 -0.74
CA ALA A 98 -0.20 3.50 -1.92
C ALA A 98 1.21 3.99 -1.58
N LEU A 99 2.14 3.74 -2.50
CA LEU A 99 3.50 4.27 -2.44
C LEU A 99 3.58 5.51 -3.32
N THR A 100 4.25 6.55 -2.85
CA THR A 100 4.39 7.79 -3.60
C THR A 100 5.79 8.38 -3.50
N CYS A 101 6.10 9.31 -4.37
CA CYS A 101 7.32 10.11 -4.29
C CYS A 101 7.09 11.36 -3.40
N LYS A 102 8.02 12.30 -3.45
CA LYS A 102 8.14 13.48 -2.59
C LYS A 102 6.89 14.40 -2.56
N GLY A 103 6.00 14.36 -3.57
CA GLY A 103 4.75 15.08 -3.58
C GLY A 103 4.84 16.55 -3.97
N ASP A 104 4.01 17.36 -3.33
CA ASP A 104 3.80 18.79 -3.55
C ASP A 104 5.06 19.67 -3.40
N VAL A 105 6.02 19.24 -2.59
CA VAL A 105 7.29 19.96 -2.40
C VAL A 105 8.33 19.68 -3.49
N CYS A 106 7.98 18.99 -4.58
CA CYS A 106 8.88 18.66 -5.67
C CYS A 106 8.80 19.70 -6.79
N GLN A 107 9.95 20.30 -7.15
CA GLN A 107 10.02 21.33 -8.18
C GLN A 107 9.59 20.85 -9.59
N VAL A 108 9.70 19.55 -9.87
CA VAL A 108 9.39 18.96 -11.19
C VAL A 108 8.12 18.11 -11.18
N GLY A 109 7.37 18.09 -10.09
CA GLY A 109 6.11 17.38 -9.95
C GLY A 109 4.98 18.11 -10.67
N PHE A 110 4.12 17.39 -11.39
CA PHE A 110 2.95 17.95 -12.07
C PHE A 110 1.70 18.03 -11.19
N PHE A 111 1.68 17.34 -10.04
CA PHE A 111 0.56 17.29 -9.11
C PHE A 111 1.00 16.85 -7.71
N ASP A 112 0.16 17.06 -6.71
CA ASP A 112 0.38 16.54 -5.36
C ASP A 112 0.15 15.03 -5.30
N THR A 113 1.24 14.29 -5.33
CA THR A 113 1.20 12.82 -5.27
C THR A 113 0.74 12.30 -3.90
N ALA A 114 0.88 13.09 -2.83
CA ALA A 114 0.42 12.69 -1.50
C ALA A 114 -1.11 12.76 -1.40
N GLU A 115 -1.72 13.77 -2.03
CA GLU A 115 -3.18 13.85 -2.12
C GLU A 115 -3.75 12.70 -2.96
N VAL A 116 -3.15 12.37 -4.11
CA VAL A 116 -3.56 11.21 -4.91
C VAL A 116 -3.38 9.90 -4.15
N ALA A 117 -2.27 9.73 -3.41
CA ALA A 117 -2.08 8.56 -2.54
C ALA A 117 -3.12 8.48 -1.42
N LYS A 118 -3.55 9.63 -0.89
CA LYS A 118 -4.64 9.71 0.08
C LYS A 118 -5.96 9.23 -0.53
N GLN A 119 -6.31 9.68 -1.72
CA GLN A 119 -7.52 9.26 -2.44
C GLN A 119 -7.49 7.74 -2.72
N VAL A 120 -6.36 7.19 -3.17
CA VAL A 120 -6.19 5.73 -3.33
C VAL A 120 -6.40 4.98 -2.02
N ASN A 121 -5.79 5.46 -0.93
CA ASN A 121 -5.93 4.80 0.37
C ASN A 121 -7.34 4.91 0.94
N ASP A 122 -7.99 6.05 0.81
CA ASP A 122 -9.35 6.27 1.31
C ASP A 122 -10.37 5.45 0.47
N ARG A 123 -10.19 5.38 -0.86
CA ARG A 123 -11.09 4.65 -1.75
C ARG A 123 -10.91 3.13 -1.70
N PHE A 124 -9.67 2.62 -1.55
CA PHE A 124 -9.37 1.20 -1.75
C PHE A 124 -8.73 0.47 -0.57
N TYR A 125 -8.27 1.17 0.45
CA TYR A 125 -7.52 0.55 1.55
C TYR A 125 -8.17 0.73 2.93
N LYS A 126 -8.38 1.98 3.37
CA LYS A 126 -8.93 2.25 4.70
C LYS A 126 -10.35 1.70 4.85
N GLY A 127 -10.60 0.97 5.92
CA GLY A 127 -11.90 0.37 6.19
C GLY A 127 -12.29 -0.81 5.28
N LYS A 128 -11.40 -1.21 4.35
CA LYS A 128 -11.64 -2.32 3.39
C LYS A 128 -10.70 -3.50 3.63
N TYR A 129 -10.38 -3.78 4.88
CA TYR A 129 -9.40 -4.80 5.25
C TYR A 129 -9.90 -6.23 5.11
N ASP A 130 -11.19 -6.42 4.93
CA ASP A 130 -11.90 -7.69 4.65
C ASP A 130 -11.95 -8.04 3.16
N VAL A 131 -11.73 -7.05 2.27
CA VAL A 131 -11.75 -7.28 0.82
C VAL A 131 -10.56 -8.12 0.39
N ALA A 132 -10.79 -9.43 0.19
CA ALA A 132 -9.77 -10.36 -0.27
C ALA A 132 -9.52 -10.21 -1.78
N LEU A 133 -8.24 -10.32 -2.16
CA LEU A 133 -7.78 -10.40 -3.54
C LEU A 133 -6.96 -11.70 -3.72
N PRO A 134 -6.74 -12.18 -4.96
CA PRO A 134 -5.91 -13.37 -5.20
C PRO A 134 -4.52 -13.29 -4.54
N ASN A 135 -3.92 -12.09 -4.51
CA ASN A 135 -2.69 -11.76 -3.78
C ASN A 135 -2.66 -10.26 -3.46
N LYS A 136 -1.55 -9.75 -2.90
CA LYS A 136 -1.35 -8.32 -2.63
C LYS A 136 -1.43 -7.48 -3.91
N PHE A 137 -2.17 -6.37 -3.85
CA PHE A 137 -2.30 -5.39 -4.92
C PHE A 137 -1.63 -4.08 -4.51
N ARG A 138 -0.86 -3.46 -5.40
CA ARG A 138 -0.07 -2.26 -5.14
C ARG A 138 -0.36 -1.19 -6.17
N VAL A 139 -0.58 0.03 -5.67
CA VAL A 139 -0.60 1.25 -6.48
C VAL A 139 0.61 2.10 -6.12
N THR A 140 1.33 2.59 -7.11
CA THR A 140 2.51 3.44 -6.91
C THR A 140 2.41 4.69 -7.77
N ILE A 141 2.72 5.86 -7.21
CA ILE A 141 2.45 7.16 -7.79
C ILE A 141 3.75 7.95 -7.87
N SER A 142 4.10 8.44 -9.06
CA SER A 142 5.18 9.41 -9.27
C SER A 142 4.64 10.68 -9.91
N GLY A 143 5.03 11.84 -9.40
CA GLY A 143 4.56 13.15 -9.87
C GLY A 143 5.11 13.57 -11.23
N CYS A 144 6.12 12.89 -11.78
CA CYS A 144 6.74 13.21 -13.06
C CYS A 144 7.45 12.01 -13.67
N ARG A 145 8.06 12.19 -14.85
CA ARG A 145 8.77 11.16 -15.62
C ARG A 145 9.99 10.55 -14.90
N ASN A 146 10.55 11.22 -13.89
CA ASN A 146 11.70 10.68 -13.14
C ASN A 146 11.38 9.35 -12.41
N GLY A 147 10.10 9.06 -12.13
CA GLY A 147 9.68 7.77 -11.62
C GLY A 147 10.30 7.38 -10.28
N CYS A 148 10.58 8.35 -9.38
CA CYS A 148 11.32 8.12 -8.13
C CYS A 148 10.72 7.03 -7.23
N SER A 149 9.40 6.85 -7.26
CA SER A 149 8.71 5.76 -6.56
C SER A 149 8.67 4.43 -7.33
N LYS A 150 9.25 4.38 -8.53
CA LYS A 150 9.32 3.20 -9.43
C LYS A 150 7.94 2.62 -9.76
N PRO A 151 7.03 3.43 -10.35
CA PRO A 151 5.65 3.00 -10.62
C PRO A 151 5.56 1.75 -11.50
N GLN A 152 6.50 1.55 -12.42
CA GLN A 152 6.56 0.40 -13.33
C GLN A 152 6.75 -0.95 -12.62
N LEU A 153 7.10 -0.95 -11.32
CA LEU A 153 7.32 -2.17 -10.53
C LEU A 153 6.11 -2.52 -9.63
N SER A 154 4.96 -1.93 -9.90
CA SER A 154 3.73 -2.15 -9.12
C SER A 154 2.60 -2.68 -10.00
N CYS A 155 1.57 -3.24 -9.36
CA CYS A 155 0.38 -3.72 -10.09
C CYS A 155 -0.19 -2.63 -10.99
N ILE A 156 -0.36 -1.42 -10.42
CA ILE A 156 -0.68 -0.19 -11.14
C ILE A 156 0.36 0.87 -10.79
N GLY A 157 0.91 1.52 -11.80
CA GLY A 157 1.76 2.68 -11.66
C GLY A 157 1.12 3.91 -12.28
N LEU A 158 1.06 5.01 -11.52
CA LEU A 158 0.61 6.32 -12.01
C LEU A 158 1.84 7.22 -12.13
N GLN A 159 2.09 7.78 -13.30
CA GLN A 159 3.26 8.63 -13.54
C GLN A 159 2.86 9.92 -14.25
N GLY A 160 3.10 11.06 -13.62
CA GLY A 160 2.84 12.37 -14.21
C GLY A 160 3.56 12.59 -15.54
N ARG A 161 2.81 13.08 -16.52
CA ARG A 161 3.30 13.43 -17.87
C ARG A 161 3.13 14.90 -18.17
N LYS A 162 2.01 15.47 -17.73
CA LYS A 162 1.62 16.87 -17.87
C LYS A 162 0.82 17.29 -16.63
N PRO A 163 0.60 18.61 -16.40
CA PRO A 163 -0.30 19.05 -15.36
C PRO A 163 -1.67 18.35 -15.43
N GLY A 164 -2.10 17.72 -14.35
CA GLY A 164 -3.36 17.01 -14.25
C GLY A 164 -3.48 15.69 -15.03
N GLN A 165 -2.43 15.25 -15.75
CA GLN A 165 -2.46 14.03 -16.56
C GLN A 165 -1.35 13.04 -16.17
N VAL A 166 -1.71 11.77 -16.11
CA VAL A 166 -0.81 10.65 -15.79
C VAL A 166 -0.82 9.60 -16.88
N ALA A 167 0.35 8.99 -17.11
CA ALA A 167 0.41 7.70 -17.77
C ALA A 167 0.17 6.60 -16.73
N ILE A 168 -0.50 5.53 -17.13
CA ILE A 168 -0.80 4.38 -16.29
C ILE A 168 -0.01 3.17 -16.80
N THR A 169 0.76 2.54 -15.93
CA THR A 169 1.37 1.24 -16.19
C THR A 169 0.63 0.15 -15.43
N ILE A 170 0.43 -1.00 -16.06
CA ILE A 170 -0.22 -2.18 -15.45
C ILE A 170 0.68 -3.41 -15.51
N GLY A 171 0.51 -4.34 -14.58
CA GLY A 171 1.21 -5.63 -14.60
C GLY A 171 2.64 -5.59 -14.08
N GLY A 172 3.05 -4.53 -13.40
CA GLY A 172 4.37 -4.51 -12.76
C GLY A 172 4.46 -5.35 -11.48
N MET A 173 5.62 -5.96 -11.25
CA MET A 173 5.94 -6.73 -10.05
C MET A 173 7.44 -6.75 -9.81
N PHE A 174 7.86 -6.58 -8.56
CA PHE A 174 9.23 -6.85 -8.13
C PHE A 174 9.23 -7.74 -6.89
N ALA A 175 9.75 -8.96 -7.07
CA ALA A 175 9.93 -9.98 -6.06
C ALA A 175 11.13 -10.86 -6.48
N HIS A 176 11.18 -12.16 -6.12
CA HIS A 176 12.17 -13.06 -6.69
C HIS A 176 12.02 -13.19 -8.21
N GLU A 177 10.81 -13.11 -8.74
CA GLU A 177 10.52 -12.83 -10.15
C GLU A 177 10.18 -11.35 -10.32
N HIS A 178 10.48 -10.76 -11.47
CA HIS A 178 10.22 -9.35 -11.75
C HIS A 178 9.58 -9.18 -13.14
N TYR A 179 8.63 -8.26 -13.20
CA TYR A 179 7.92 -7.87 -14.42
C TYR A 179 7.86 -6.35 -14.48
N MET A 180 8.23 -5.79 -15.61
CA MET A 180 8.03 -4.37 -15.88
C MET A 180 6.59 -4.15 -16.34
N GLY A 181 5.88 -3.26 -15.65
CA GLY A 181 4.56 -2.85 -16.07
C GLY A 181 4.59 -2.19 -17.46
N ARG A 182 3.58 -2.48 -18.28
CA ARG A 182 3.40 -1.87 -19.60
C ARG A 182 2.44 -0.70 -19.50
N GLU A 183 2.71 0.36 -20.26
CA GLU A 183 1.94 1.60 -20.26
C GLU A 183 0.67 1.43 -21.10
N LEU A 184 -0.48 1.92 -20.58
CA LEU A 184 -1.70 2.05 -21.37
C LEU A 184 -1.52 3.15 -22.44
N PRO A 185 -2.24 3.06 -23.58
CA PRO A 185 -1.92 3.89 -24.75
C PRO A 185 -2.16 5.39 -24.55
N GLU A 186 -3.02 5.79 -23.59
CA GLU A 186 -3.43 7.18 -23.42
C GLU A 186 -2.93 7.79 -22.12
N LEU A 187 -3.09 9.10 -22.00
CA LEU A 187 -2.93 9.84 -20.74
C LEU A 187 -4.30 10.08 -20.11
N TYR A 188 -4.36 9.94 -18.81
CA TYR A 188 -5.59 9.99 -18.02
C TYR A 188 -5.54 11.11 -17.00
N SER A 189 -6.68 11.72 -16.70
CA SER A 189 -6.84 12.56 -15.52
C SER A 189 -6.68 11.70 -14.24
N ILE A 190 -6.49 12.34 -13.09
CA ILE A 190 -6.41 11.62 -11.81
C ILE A 190 -7.72 10.87 -11.51
N SER A 191 -8.88 11.45 -11.83
CA SER A 191 -10.17 10.79 -11.63
C SER A 191 -10.28 9.51 -12.45
N GLU A 192 -10.02 9.59 -13.76
CA GLU A 192 -10.02 8.41 -14.65
C GLU A 192 -9.02 7.34 -14.20
N ALA A 193 -7.84 7.78 -13.73
CA ALA A 193 -6.83 6.86 -13.21
C ALA A 193 -7.32 6.10 -11.97
N LEU A 194 -8.07 6.73 -11.08
CA LEU A 194 -8.67 6.06 -9.91
C LEU A 194 -9.77 5.06 -10.34
N ASP A 195 -10.55 5.38 -11.35
CA ASP A 195 -11.56 4.46 -11.90
C ASP A 195 -10.90 3.26 -12.58
N ILE A 196 -9.79 3.47 -13.29
CA ILE A 196 -8.97 2.38 -13.85
C ILE A 196 -8.38 1.49 -12.74
N VAL A 197 -7.92 2.06 -11.62
CA VAL A 197 -7.47 1.29 -10.46
C VAL A 197 -8.60 0.39 -9.93
N GLU A 198 -9.83 0.92 -9.82
CA GLU A 198 -10.99 0.15 -9.37
C GLU A 198 -11.35 -0.98 -10.33
N LYS A 199 -11.42 -0.69 -11.63
CA LYS A 199 -11.64 -1.70 -12.68
C LYS A 199 -10.55 -2.79 -12.64
N ALA A 200 -9.28 -2.41 -12.47
CA ALA A 200 -8.18 -3.36 -12.38
C ALA A 200 -8.28 -4.28 -11.15
N MET A 201 -8.74 -3.74 -10.02
CA MET A 201 -8.97 -4.54 -8.82
C MET A 201 -10.16 -5.52 -8.98
N ALA A 202 -11.25 -5.06 -9.61
CA ALA A 202 -12.41 -5.90 -9.92
C ALA A 202 -12.00 -7.03 -10.88
N TYR A 203 -11.35 -6.68 -11.98
CA TYR A 203 -10.81 -7.63 -12.94
C TYR A 203 -9.91 -8.69 -12.28
N TYR A 204 -8.99 -8.23 -11.42
CA TYR A 204 -8.06 -9.13 -10.73
C TYR A 204 -8.77 -10.07 -9.75
N ARG A 205 -9.80 -9.61 -9.06
CA ARG A 205 -10.60 -10.45 -8.16
C ARG A 205 -11.33 -11.55 -8.91
N GLU A 206 -11.82 -11.28 -10.13
CA GLU A 206 -12.59 -12.20 -10.94
C GLU A 206 -11.71 -13.18 -11.73
N ASN A 207 -10.59 -12.70 -12.27
CA ASN A 207 -9.76 -13.44 -13.22
C ASN A 207 -8.43 -13.96 -12.64
N GLY A 208 -8.01 -13.46 -11.47
CA GLY A 208 -6.77 -13.89 -10.83
C GLY A 208 -6.91 -15.22 -10.09
N LEU A 209 -5.94 -16.11 -10.27
CA LEU A 209 -5.91 -17.38 -9.56
C LEU A 209 -5.44 -17.18 -8.10
N LYS A 210 -5.86 -18.05 -7.19
CA LYS A 210 -5.47 -17.98 -5.77
C LYS A 210 -3.93 -18.00 -5.61
N GLY A 211 -3.39 -16.96 -4.99
CA GLY A 211 -1.95 -16.80 -4.79
C GLY A 211 -1.23 -16.16 -5.99
N GLU A 212 -1.87 -16.05 -7.14
CA GLU A 212 -1.30 -15.40 -8.33
C GLU A 212 -1.13 -13.89 -8.10
N ARG A 213 -0.06 -13.30 -8.62
CA ARG A 213 0.18 -11.86 -8.61
C ARG A 213 -0.45 -11.22 -9.82
N PHE A 214 -0.96 -9.98 -9.72
CA PHE A 214 -1.60 -9.26 -10.83
C PHE A 214 -0.76 -9.22 -12.11
N ALA A 215 0.56 -9.07 -11.98
CA ALA A 215 1.47 -9.15 -13.13
C ALA A 215 1.35 -10.48 -13.89
N LYS A 216 1.26 -11.60 -13.15
CA LYS A 216 1.09 -12.94 -13.75
C LYS A 216 -0.30 -13.13 -14.35
N THR A 217 -1.34 -12.53 -13.74
CA THR A 217 -2.68 -12.51 -14.33
C THR A 217 -2.66 -11.78 -15.68
N VAL A 218 -2.03 -10.60 -15.73
CA VAL A 218 -1.88 -9.82 -16.97
C VAL A 218 -1.09 -10.58 -18.04
N GLU A 219 -0.01 -11.26 -17.63
CA GLU A 219 0.79 -12.07 -18.59
C GLU A 219 0.01 -13.28 -19.12
N ARG A 220 -0.69 -14.00 -18.24
CA ARG A 220 -1.46 -15.20 -18.62
C ARG A 220 -2.66 -14.88 -19.50
N VAL A 221 -3.39 -13.79 -19.22
CA VAL A 221 -4.58 -13.39 -20.00
C VAL A 221 -4.20 -12.62 -21.27
N GLY A 222 -3.07 -11.96 -21.25
CA GLY A 222 -2.60 -11.06 -22.30
C GLY A 222 -2.87 -9.59 -21.97
N PHE A 223 -1.84 -8.77 -22.17
CA PHE A 223 -1.90 -7.34 -21.85
C PHE A 223 -3.01 -6.60 -22.60
N GLU A 224 -3.15 -6.85 -23.91
CA GLU A 224 -4.14 -6.16 -24.75
C GLU A 224 -5.57 -6.42 -24.28
N THR A 225 -5.86 -7.64 -23.84
CA THR A 225 -7.16 -8.01 -23.29
C THR A 225 -7.45 -7.24 -22.00
N VAL A 226 -6.48 -7.19 -21.09
CA VAL A 226 -6.63 -6.47 -19.84
C VAL A 226 -6.70 -4.96 -20.09
N ALA A 227 -5.84 -4.41 -20.94
CA ALA A 227 -5.82 -3.00 -21.28
C ALA A 227 -7.17 -2.55 -21.88
N SER A 228 -7.69 -3.28 -22.84
CA SER A 228 -9.01 -3.00 -23.44
C SER A 228 -10.13 -2.97 -22.41
N PHE A 229 -10.17 -3.94 -21.49
CA PHE A 229 -11.17 -3.95 -20.41
C PHE A 229 -11.06 -2.72 -19.51
N LEU A 230 -9.86 -2.26 -19.22
CA LEU A 230 -9.63 -1.14 -18.30
C LEU A 230 -9.97 0.23 -18.93
N THR A 231 -9.90 0.35 -20.25
CA THR A 231 -10.02 1.63 -20.96
C THR A 231 -11.41 1.86 -21.60
N ILE A 232 -12.28 0.85 -21.60
CA ILE A 232 -13.70 0.98 -21.92
C ILE A 232 -14.44 1.53 -20.67
#